data_82322aaff5639e13818d2c9ddd19bd63
#
_entry.id   82322aaff5639e13818d2c9ddd19bd63
#
_cell.length_a   1.000
_cell.length_b   1.000
_cell.length_c   1.000
_cell.angle_alpha   90.00
_cell.angle_beta   90.00
_cell.angle_gamma   90.00
#
_symmetry.space_group_name_H-M   'P 1'
#
loop_
_entity.id
_entity.type
_entity.pdbx_description
1 polymer ?
#
loop_
_entity_poly.entity_id
_entity_poly.type
_entity_poly.pdbx_seq_one_letter_code
_entity_poly.pdbx_strand_id
1 'polypeptide(L)'
;WCKEPGPAAGAPPQGVPHADGLEPYNRQPGEVNVWVPLTAVYGSNSLQCESAPGAGDFHALKAAPGQFVSFYGNRCWHYTVANGTDVTRVSFDLRCVPLELFDNEHCGPCKSGRGRDQADQPVVVKPLRMGEYYVDSGE
;
A
#
# COMPACT_ATOMS: atom_id res chain seq x y z
N TRP A 1 2.01 -1.51 22.33
CA TRP A 1 3.01 -2.30 21.60
C TRP A 1 2.26 -3.26 20.68
N CYS A 2 1.93 -2.80 19.44
CA CYS A 2 1.53 -3.73 18.41
C CYS A 2 2.80 -4.49 18.00
N LYS A 3 2.83 -5.80 18.21
CA LYS A 3 3.83 -6.67 17.60
C LYS A 3 3.70 -6.52 16.10
N GLU A 4 4.80 -6.26 15.41
CA GLU A 4 4.82 -6.37 13.96
C GLU A 4 4.36 -7.78 13.59
N PRO A 5 3.34 -7.92 12.74
CA PRO A 5 2.88 -9.23 12.32
C PRO A 5 3.99 -9.92 11.53
N GLY A 6 4.31 -11.14 11.92
CA GLY A 6 5.23 -11.97 11.16
C GLY A 6 4.64 -12.36 9.81
N PRO A 7 5.49 -12.65 8.81
CA PRO A 7 5.03 -13.13 7.51
C PRO A 7 4.22 -14.43 7.67
N ALA A 8 3.18 -14.57 6.84
CA ALA A 8 2.47 -15.85 6.73
C ALA A 8 3.45 -16.98 6.42
N ALA A 9 3.23 -18.15 7.02
CA ALA A 9 4.12 -19.29 6.88
C ALA A 9 4.38 -19.63 5.41
N GLY A 10 5.65 -19.56 4.97
CA GLY A 10 6.03 -20.14 3.69
C GLY A 10 7.08 -19.39 2.88
N ALA A 11 7.09 -18.09 2.82
CA ALA A 11 8.10 -17.36 2.04
C ALA A 11 8.51 -16.06 2.76
N PRO A 12 9.79 -15.71 2.75
CA PRO A 12 10.23 -14.46 3.35
C PRO A 12 9.62 -13.26 2.60
N PRO A 13 9.27 -12.17 3.33
CA PRO A 13 8.76 -10.98 2.68
C PRO A 13 9.81 -10.37 1.75
N GLN A 14 9.36 -9.90 0.58
CA GLN A 14 10.16 -9.14 -0.40
C GLN A 14 10.00 -7.64 -0.20
N GLY A 15 9.73 -7.23 0.98
CA GLY A 15 9.57 -5.85 1.40
C GLY A 15 9.20 -5.85 2.87
N VAL A 16 9.32 -4.69 3.50
CA VAL A 16 8.92 -4.56 4.89
C VAL A 16 7.40 -4.56 4.96
N PRO A 17 6.77 -5.46 5.76
CA PRO A 17 5.34 -5.34 6.05
C PRO A 17 5.03 -3.96 6.61
N HIS A 18 3.97 -3.33 6.13
CA HIS A 18 3.60 -1.98 6.56
C HIS A 18 2.09 -1.74 6.43
N ALA A 19 1.64 -0.72 7.12
CA ALA A 19 0.36 -0.07 6.89
C ALA A 19 0.63 1.39 6.52
N ASP A 20 0.00 1.89 5.49
CA ASP A 20 0.31 3.20 4.90
C ASP A 20 0.06 4.38 5.86
N GLY A 21 -0.83 4.23 6.84
CA GLY A 21 -1.11 5.26 7.86
C GLY A 21 -0.11 5.30 9.02
N LEU A 22 0.86 4.38 9.06
CA LEU A 22 1.91 4.33 10.08
C LEU A 22 3.24 4.87 9.54
N GLU A 23 4.17 5.19 10.46
CA GLU A 23 5.54 5.52 10.09
C GLU A 23 6.19 4.38 9.27
N PRO A 24 6.96 4.71 8.23
CA PRO A 24 7.38 6.05 7.80
C PRO A 24 6.46 6.68 6.74
N TYR A 25 5.32 6.09 6.41
CA TYR A 25 4.45 6.57 5.31
C TYR A 25 3.47 7.64 5.78
N ASN A 26 2.90 7.48 6.97
CA ASN A 26 2.00 8.44 7.63
C ASN A 26 0.94 9.04 6.69
N ARG A 27 0.26 8.19 5.91
CA ARG A 27 -0.83 8.62 5.02
C ARG A 27 -2.04 9.05 5.84
N GLN A 28 -2.80 10.00 5.30
CA GLN A 28 -3.95 10.55 6.03
C GLN A 28 -5.05 9.50 6.26
N PRO A 29 -5.77 9.58 7.39
CA PRO A 29 -6.92 8.73 7.65
C PRO A 29 -7.98 8.85 6.53
N GLY A 30 -8.69 7.77 6.25
CA GLY A 30 -9.70 7.73 5.20
C GLY A 30 -9.14 7.44 3.80
N GLU A 31 -7.83 7.44 3.61
CA GLU A 31 -7.22 7.03 2.34
C GLU A 31 -7.45 5.53 2.10
N VAL A 32 -7.92 5.19 0.91
CA VAL A 32 -8.20 3.84 0.46
C VAL A 32 -7.31 3.51 -0.73
N ASN A 33 -6.72 2.33 -0.71
CA ASN A 33 -5.93 1.82 -1.82
C ASN A 33 -6.85 1.16 -2.86
N VAL A 34 -6.63 1.50 -4.13
CA VAL A 34 -7.22 0.83 -5.28
C VAL A 34 -6.08 0.20 -6.07
N TRP A 35 -5.94 -1.10 -5.94
CA TRP A 35 -4.86 -1.86 -6.57
C TRP A 35 -5.34 -2.53 -7.86
N VAL A 36 -4.66 -2.22 -8.96
CA VAL A 36 -5.04 -2.64 -10.31
C VAL A 36 -3.96 -3.56 -10.89
N PRO A 37 -4.16 -4.87 -10.89
CA PRO A 37 -3.28 -5.79 -11.56
C PRO A 37 -3.52 -5.79 -13.08
N LEU A 38 -2.43 -5.77 -13.85
CA LEU A 38 -2.43 -5.91 -15.29
C LEU A 38 -2.18 -7.36 -15.74
N THR A 39 -1.73 -8.20 -14.81
CA THR A 39 -1.58 -9.65 -14.96
C THR A 39 -2.41 -10.35 -13.90
N ALA A 40 -2.76 -11.62 -14.10
CA ALA A 40 -3.47 -12.40 -13.08
C ALA A 40 -2.64 -12.46 -11.79
N VAL A 41 -3.28 -12.20 -10.65
CA VAL A 41 -2.63 -12.19 -9.34
C VAL A 41 -3.30 -13.18 -8.38
N TYR A 42 -2.46 -13.99 -7.75
CA TYR A 42 -2.86 -15.06 -6.83
C TYR A 42 -1.64 -15.57 -6.05
N GLY A 43 -1.84 -16.19 -4.92
CA GLY A 43 -0.76 -16.83 -4.16
C GLY A 43 0.44 -15.91 -3.94
N SER A 44 1.63 -16.37 -4.28
CA SER A 44 2.88 -15.64 -3.99
C SER A 44 3.20 -14.51 -4.98
N ASN A 45 2.56 -14.41 -6.15
CA ASN A 45 2.76 -13.25 -7.01
C ASN A 45 1.90 -12.05 -6.59
N SER A 46 1.07 -12.19 -5.56
CA SER A 46 0.14 -11.17 -5.11
C SER A 46 0.61 -10.41 -3.87
N LEU A 47 -0.12 -9.34 -3.53
CA LEU A 47 -0.04 -8.71 -2.21
C LEU A 47 -0.65 -9.66 -1.17
N GLN A 48 0.03 -9.78 -0.04
CA GLN A 48 -0.50 -10.38 1.17
C GLN A 48 -1.07 -9.25 2.02
N CYS A 49 -2.32 -9.35 2.41
CA CYS A 49 -3.02 -8.31 3.13
C CYS A 49 -3.88 -8.91 4.25
N GLU A 50 -4.03 -8.18 5.35
CA GLU A 50 -5.01 -8.50 6.38
C GLU A 50 -6.43 -8.26 5.86
N SER A 51 -7.40 -9.06 6.34
CA SER A 51 -8.82 -8.85 6.03
C SER A 51 -9.42 -7.64 6.76
N ALA A 52 -8.85 -7.27 7.89
CA ALA A 52 -9.24 -6.12 8.71
C ALA A 52 -8.02 -5.64 9.52
N PRO A 53 -7.99 -4.38 9.96
CA PRO A 53 -6.90 -3.84 10.74
C PRO A 53 -6.57 -4.67 11.98
N GLY A 54 -5.35 -5.20 12.06
CA GLY A 54 -4.86 -5.98 13.20
C GLY A 54 -5.39 -7.42 13.28
N ALA A 55 -6.01 -7.94 12.22
CA ALA A 55 -6.52 -9.30 12.18
C ALA A 55 -5.39 -10.35 12.15
N GLY A 56 -4.25 -10.03 11.57
CA GLY A 56 -3.11 -10.95 11.45
C GLY A 56 -3.34 -12.15 10.52
N ASP A 57 -4.44 -12.16 9.79
CA ASP A 57 -4.93 -13.25 8.94
C ASP A 57 -4.50 -13.09 7.47
N PHE A 58 -3.25 -12.78 7.23
CA PHE A 58 -2.73 -12.46 5.91
C PHE A 58 -3.14 -13.46 4.84
N HIS A 59 -3.64 -12.93 3.75
CA HIS A 59 -4.05 -13.72 2.59
C HIS A 59 -3.68 -12.99 1.29
N ALA A 60 -3.46 -13.78 0.24
CA ALA A 60 -3.19 -13.24 -1.09
C ALA A 60 -4.44 -12.59 -1.68
N LEU A 61 -4.36 -11.35 -2.08
CA LEU A 61 -5.41 -10.72 -2.87
C LEU A 61 -5.49 -11.41 -4.24
N LYS A 62 -6.70 -11.66 -4.74
CA LYS A 62 -6.91 -12.36 -6.02
C LYS A 62 -7.65 -11.45 -6.97
N ALA A 63 -7.12 -11.28 -8.16
CA ALA A 63 -7.78 -10.56 -9.23
C ALA A 63 -7.27 -11.01 -10.61
N ALA A 64 -8.12 -10.92 -11.60
CA ALA A 64 -7.79 -11.09 -13.01
C ALA A 64 -7.53 -9.71 -13.66
N PRO A 65 -6.85 -9.67 -14.81
CA PRO A 65 -6.76 -8.44 -15.60
C PRO A 65 -8.13 -7.82 -15.87
N GLY A 66 -8.26 -6.51 -15.70
CA GLY A 66 -9.53 -5.79 -15.82
C GLY A 66 -10.35 -5.73 -14.53
N GLN A 67 -9.89 -6.36 -13.47
CA GLN A 67 -10.43 -6.20 -12.12
C GLN A 67 -9.51 -5.32 -11.29
N PHE A 68 -10.02 -4.79 -10.19
CA PHE A 68 -9.24 -4.12 -9.16
C PHE A 68 -9.64 -4.61 -7.78
N VAL A 69 -8.76 -4.41 -6.82
CA VAL A 69 -9.03 -4.69 -5.41
C VAL A 69 -8.94 -3.38 -4.64
N SER A 70 -10.02 -3.04 -3.94
CA SER A 70 -10.01 -1.94 -2.98
C SER A 70 -9.76 -2.50 -1.59
N PHE A 71 -8.81 -1.93 -0.85
CA PHE A 71 -8.52 -2.33 0.52
C PHE A 71 -8.05 -1.14 1.35
N TYR A 72 -8.23 -1.24 2.66
CA TYR A 72 -7.86 -0.18 3.60
C TYR A 72 -6.39 -0.28 4.02
N GLY A 73 -5.49 -0.10 3.05
CA GLY A 73 -4.04 -0.20 3.27
C GLY A 73 -3.49 0.82 4.27
N ASN A 74 -4.24 1.88 4.56
CA ASN A 74 -3.92 2.82 5.63
C ASN A 74 -3.78 2.14 7.01
N ARG A 75 -4.59 1.12 7.30
CA ARG A 75 -4.62 0.43 8.59
C ARG A 75 -4.40 -1.08 8.50
N CYS A 76 -4.69 -1.70 7.35
CA CYS A 76 -4.41 -3.11 7.11
C CYS A 76 -2.93 -3.28 6.73
N TRP A 77 -2.24 -4.12 7.46
CA TRP A 77 -0.86 -4.49 7.13
C TRP A 77 -0.83 -5.26 5.83
N HIS A 78 0.13 -4.92 4.99
CA HIS A 78 0.31 -5.59 3.71
C HIS A 78 1.78 -5.65 3.30
N TYR A 79 2.13 -6.64 2.48
CA TYR A 79 3.49 -6.87 2.00
C TYR A 79 3.51 -7.79 0.78
N THR A 80 4.67 -7.97 0.20
CA THR A 80 4.91 -8.95 -0.88
C THR A 80 5.84 -10.06 -0.40
N VAL A 81 5.71 -11.23 -1.02
CA VAL A 81 6.63 -12.35 -0.84
C VAL A 81 7.35 -12.67 -2.13
N ALA A 82 8.37 -13.51 -2.08
CA ALA A 82 9.02 -14.01 -3.28
C ALA A 82 8.01 -14.68 -4.20
N ASN A 83 7.99 -14.28 -5.46
CA ASN A 83 7.10 -14.85 -6.46
C ASN A 83 7.57 -16.26 -6.83
N GLY A 84 6.83 -17.25 -6.40
CA GLY A 84 7.04 -18.67 -6.75
C GLY A 84 6.11 -19.18 -7.85
N THR A 85 5.35 -18.29 -8.49
CA THR A 85 4.50 -18.63 -9.63
C THR A 85 5.24 -18.42 -10.95
N ASP A 86 4.68 -18.94 -12.04
CA ASP A 86 5.15 -18.73 -13.40
C ASP A 86 4.67 -17.41 -14.04
N VAL A 87 3.88 -16.62 -13.30
CA VAL A 87 3.32 -15.35 -13.79
C VAL A 87 4.01 -14.16 -13.13
N THR A 88 4.63 -13.31 -13.93
CA THR A 88 5.15 -12.03 -13.48
C THR A 88 4.00 -11.10 -13.12
N ARG A 89 4.03 -10.53 -11.92
CA ARG A 89 3.08 -9.50 -11.53
C ARG A 89 3.44 -8.16 -12.14
N VAL A 90 2.49 -7.59 -12.84
CA VAL A 90 2.50 -6.19 -13.25
C VAL A 90 1.25 -5.54 -12.66
N SER A 91 1.42 -4.52 -11.86
CA SER A 91 0.31 -3.82 -11.19
C SER A 91 0.70 -2.39 -10.85
N PHE A 92 -0.30 -1.54 -10.70
CA PHE A 92 -0.16 -0.22 -10.10
C PHE A 92 -1.21 -0.03 -9.03
N ASP A 93 -1.00 0.94 -8.16
CA ASP A 93 -1.97 1.32 -7.15
C ASP A 93 -2.27 2.82 -7.24
N LEU A 94 -3.51 3.13 -6.97
CA LEU A 94 -4.03 4.47 -6.80
C LEU A 94 -4.48 4.61 -5.35
N ARG A 95 -4.47 5.81 -4.85
CA ARG A 95 -5.00 6.14 -3.54
C ARG A 95 -6.09 7.16 -3.70
N CYS A 96 -7.22 6.89 -3.08
CA CYS A 96 -8.38 7.78 -3.06
C CYS A 96 -8.69 8.15 -1.62
N VAL A 97 -9.06 9.39 -1.42
CA VAL A 97 -9.61 9.88 -0.16
C VAL A 97 -10.89 10.65 -0.47
N PRO A 98 -12.02 10.36 0.20
CA PRO A 98 -13.22 11.15 0.04
C PRO A 98 -12.94 12.61 0.36
N LEU A 99 -13.47 13.53 -0.45
CA LEU A 99 -13.17 14.95 -0.32
C LEU A 99 -13.56 15.50 1.07
N GLU A 100 -14.64 15.00 1.63
CA GLU A 100 -15.12 15.35 2.98
C GLU A 100 -14.20 14.89 4.13
N LEU A 101 -13.32 13.93 3.85
CA LEU A 101 -12.33 13.41 4.80
C LEU A 101 -10.92 13.92 4.51
N PHE A 102 -10.76 14.67 3.42
CA PHE A 102 -9.46 15.15 2.99
C PHE A 102 -8.93 16.24 3.93
N ASP A 103 -7.75 16.01 4.49
CA ASP A 103 -7.04 16.97 5.33
C ASP A 103 -5.85 17.55 4.56
N ASN A 104 -5.97 18.82 4.16
CA ASN A 104 -4.93 19.53 3.39
C ASN A 104 -3.69 19.88 4.23
N GLU A 105 -3.80 19.82 5.54
CA GLU A 105 -2.69 20.09 6.47
C GLU A 105 -2.03 18.80 7.00
N HIS A 106 -2.57 17.65 6.64
CA HIS A 106 -1.97 16.37 7.04
C HIS A 106 -0.56 16.24 6.45
N CYS A 107 0.41 16.05 7.32
CA CYS A 107 1.80 15.91 6.93
C CYS A 107 2.18 14.43 6.86
N GLY A 108 2.52 13.98 5.67
CA GLY A 108 3.11 12.68 5.45
C GLY A 108 4.47 12.78 4.76
N PRO A 109 5.32 11.78 4.86
CA PRO A 109 6.58 11.76 4.13
C PRO A 109 6.29 11.70 2.62
N CYS A 110 6.58 12.77 1.93
CA CYS A 110 6.58 12.78 0.47
C CYS A 110 7.87 12.09 -0.01
N LYS A 111 7.82 10.80 -0.21
CA LYS A 111 8.87 10.13 -0.98
C LYS A 111 8.68 10.55 -2.43
N SER A 112 9.39 11.59 -2.86
CA SER A 112 9.61 11.80 -4.29
C SER A 112 10.21 10.51 -4.84
N GLY A 113 9.46 9.82 -5.71
CA GLY A 113 9.81 8.50 -6.19
C GLY A 113 11.23 8.47 -6.73
N ARG A 114 12.11 7.80 -6.02
CA ARG A 114 13.40 7.36 -6.51
C ARG A 114 13.73 6.00 -5.93
N GLY A 115 14.34 5.23 -6.80
CA GLY A 115 14.71 3.86 -6.58
C GLY A 115 15.54 3.60 -5.33
N ARG A 116 15.79 2.34 -5.11
CA ARG A 116 16.35 1.68 -3.92
C ARG A 116 17.69 2.19 -3.36
N ASP A 117 18.30 3.22 -3.94
CA ASP A 117 19.68 3.57 -3.66
C ASP A 117 19.89 4.78 -2.75
N GLN A 118 18.84 5.26 -2.05
CA GLN A 118 18.97 6.42 -1.16
C GLN A 118 18.46 6.14 0.25
N ALA A 119 19.10 5.20 0.93
CA ALA A 119 18.83 4.88 2.34
C ALA A 119 19.19 6.04 3.32
N ASP A 120 20.03 6.98 2.90
CA ASP A 120 20.61 8.03 3.74
C ASP A 120 20.05 9.46 3.50
N GLN A 121 19.04 9.63 2.65
CA GLN A 121 18.45 10.95 2.47
C GLN A 121 17.42 11.24 3.57
N PRO A 122 17.47 12.42 4.19
CA PRO A 122 16.47 12.78 5.19
C PRO A 122 15.07 12.74 4.58
N VAL A 123 14.14 12.09 5.27
CA VAL A 123 12.74 12.06 4.86
C VAL A 123 12.19 13.48 4.98
N VAL A 124 11.86 14.09 3.86
CA VAL A 124 11.21 15.39 3.84
C VAL A 124 9.75 15.20 4.15
N VAL A 125 9.33 15.61 5.33
CA VAL A 125 7.91 15.62 5.72
C VAL A 125 7.30 16.93 5.20
N LYS A 126 6.24 16.83 4.42
CA LYS A 126 5.47 17.99 3.95
C LYS A 126 3.99 17.64 3.84
N PRO A 127 3.10 18.65 3.87
CA PRO A 127 1.68 18.40 3.62
C PRO A 127 1.45 17.72 2.28
N LEU A 128 0.54 16.75 2.26
CA LEU A 128 0.10 16.05 1.05
C LEU A 128 -1.09 16.82 0.45
N ARG A 129 -0.80 17.91 -0.25
CA ARG A 129 -1.78 18.91 -0.69
C ARG A 129 -2.48 18.54 -1.99
N MET A 130 -3.68 19.07 -2.14
CA MET A 130 -4.38 19.11 -3.43
C MET A 130 -3.56 19.86 -4.48
N GLY A 131 -3.48 19.31 -5.69
CA GLY A 131 -2.67 19.87 -6.78
C GLY A 131 -1.18 19.49 -6.76
N GLU A 132 -0.66 18.97 -5.64
CA GLU A 132 0.72 18.48 -5.53
C GLU A 132 0.79 16.95 -5.50
N TYR A 133 0.12 16.34 -4.53
CA TYR A 133 0.08 14.88 -4.37
C TYR A 133 -1.28 14.31 -4.74
N TYR A 134 -2.34 14.99 -4.38
CA TYR A 134 -3.69 14.62 -4.76
C TYR A 134 -4.19 15.51 -5.89
N VAL A 135 -5.03 14.96 -6.72
CA VAL A 135 -5.80 15.70 -7.73
C VAL A 135 -7.28 15.46 -7.47
N ASP A 136 -8.07 16.53 -7.62
CA ASP A 136 -9.51 16.38 -7.63
C ASP A 136 -9.91 15.67 -8.91
N SER A 137 -10.67 14.56 -8.79
CA SER A 137 -11.13 13.81 -9.96
C SER A 137 -12.20 14.56 -10.74
N GLY A 138 -12.77 15.62 -10.16
CA GLY A 138 -13.92 16.33 -10.69
C GLY A 138 -15.21 15.48 -10.66
N GLU A 139 -16.34 16.10 -10.88
CA GLU A 139 -17.59 15.41 -11.22
C GLU A 139 -17.68 15.15 -12.74
#